data_e337696e67b2531075f8f382d2370d31
#
_entry.id   e337696e67b2531075f8f382d2370d31
#
_cell.length_a   1.000
_cell.length_b   1.000
_cell.length_c   1.000
_cell.angle_alpha   90.00
_cell.angle_beta   90.00
_cell.angle_gamma   90.00
#
_symmetry.space_group_name_H-M   'P 1'
#
loop_
_entity.id
_entity.type
_entity.pdbx_description
1 polymer ?
#
loop_
_entity_poly.entity_id
_entity_poly.type
_entity_poly.pdbx_seq_one_letter_code
_entity_poly.pdbx_strand_id
1 'polypeptide(L)'
;LAELLIVVAIIGVLVAISIPIFTSQLEKSRDAVTVANLRAAYAEAASDFLTSNGAAVTDGDVQVATPGTDGSVVVTVSNVVIKGTNATDLSGIDKELPFDVSAYYAKLNVSGATTSPVTVKFTYAKDASQPTFSMD
;
A
#
# COMPACT_ATOMS: atom_id res chain seq x y z
N LEU A 1 3.54 -29.34 -43.50
CA LEU A 1 2.55 -29.80 -42.53
C LEU A 1 3.17 -30.11 -41.17
N ALA A 2 4.21 -30.96 -41.15
CA ALA A 2 4.98 -31.25 -39.93
C ALA A 2 5.72 -30.02 -39.43
N GLU A 3 6.22 -29.18 -40.27
CA GLU A 3 6.91 -27.91 -39.93
C GLU A 3 5.98 -26.94 -39.19
N LEU A 4 4.73 -26.84 -39.63
CA LEU A 4 3.74 -26.02 -38.97
C LEU A 4 3.40 -26.53 -37.58
N LEU A 5 3.28 -27.87 -37.43
CA LEU A 5 3.02 -28.50 -36.15
C LEU A 5 4.15 -28.24 -35.14
N ILE A 6 5.40 -28.29 -35.56
CA ILE A 6 6.56 -28.01 -34.72
C ILE A 6 6.54 -26.54 -34.24
N VAL A 7 6.25 -25.61 -35.14
CA VAL A 7 6.17 -24.18 -34.81
C VAL A 7 5.07 -23.93 -33.78
N VAL A 8 3.89 -24.48 -33.98
CA VAL A 8 2.76 -24.34 -33.06
C VAL A 8 3.09 -24.94 -31.68
N ALA A 9 3.76 -26.09 -31.65
CA ALA A 9 4.17 -26.74 -30.42
C ALA A 9 5.16 -25.86 -29.63
N ILE A 10 6.14 -25.28 -30.31
CA ILE A 10 7.14 -24.40 -29.68
C ILE A 10 6.45 -23.13 -29.13
N ILE A 11 5.58 -22.50 -29.87
CA ILE A 11 4.82 -21.33 -29.44
C ILE A 11 3.98 -21.69 -28.21
N GLY A 12 3.30 -22.83 -28.23
CA GLY A 12 2.48 -23.29 -27.11
C GLY A 12 3.26 -23.45 -25.83
N VAL A 13 4.45 -24.04 -25.90
CA VAL A 13 5.35 -24.20 -24.73
C VAL A 13 5.85 -22.87 -24.22
N LEU A 14 6.24 -21.95 -25.09
CA LEU A 14 6.72 -20.63 -24.72
C LEU A 14 5.62 -19.82 -24.02
N VAL A 15 4.40 -19.86 -24.57
CA VAL A 15 3.23 -19.16 -23.99
C VAL A 15 2.89 -19.74 -22.61
N ALA A 16 2.91 -21.08 -22.46
CA ALA A 16 2.60 -21.74 -21.21
C ALA A 16 3.56 -21.35 -20.08
N ILE A 17 4.82 -21.07 -20.40
CA ILE A 17 5.81 -20.62 -19.41
C ILE A 17 5.68 -19.12 -19.14
N SER A 18 5.40 -18.32 -20.17
CA SER A 18 5.44 -16.86 -20.09
C SER A 18 4.24 -16.27 -19.33
N ILE A 19 3.06 -16.84 -19.46
CA ILE A 19 1.83 -16.30 -18.85
C ILE A 19 1.93 -16.27 -17.31
N PRO A 20 2.26 -17.38 -16.60
CA PRO A 20 2.35 -17.33 -15.15
C PRO A 20 3.45 -16.40 -14.63
N ILE A 21 4.56 -16.28 -15.35
CA ILE A 21 5.63 -15.35 -14.99
C ILE A 21 5.16 -13.91 -15.17
N PHE A 22 4.49 -13.61 -16.28
CA PHE A 22 3.98 -12.27 -16.56
C PHE A 22 2.96 -11.81 -15.50
N THR A 23 2.01 -12.67 -15.14
CA THR A 23 0.99 -12.32 -14.13
C THR A 23 1.60 -12.09 -12.75
N SER A 24 2.60 -12.87 -12.36
CA SER A 24 3.34 -12.70 -11.12
C SER A 24 4.09 -11.36 -11.08
N GLN A 25 4.79 -11.01 -12.16
CA GLN A 25 5.51 -9.75 -12.26
C GLN A 25 4.56 -8.55 -12.29
N LEU A 26 3.41 -8.69 -12.93
CA LEU A 26 2.38 -7.65 -12.96
C LEU A 26 1.85 -7.36 -11.56
N GLU A 27 1.55 -8.40 -10.77
CA GLU A 27 1.10 -8.23 -9.40
C GLU A 27 2.18 -7.57 -8.53
N LYS A 28 3.42 -8.00 -8.67
CA LYS A 28 4.54 -7.38 -7.97
C LYS A 28 4.68 -5.89 -8.31
N SER A 29 4.46 -5.54 -9.57
CA SER A 29 4.45 -4.14 -10.02
C SER A 29 3.31 -3.35 -9.38
N ARG A 30 2.12 -3.92 -9.31
CA ARG A 30 0.96 -3.31 -8.64
C ARG A 30 1.20 -3.10 -7.15
N ASP A 31 1.76 -4.10 -6.48
CA ASP A 31 2.12 -4.00 -5.07
C ASP A 31 3.18 -2.92 -4.84
N ALA A 32 4.14 -2.79 -5.75
CA ALA A 32 5.14 -1.74 -5.67
C ALA A 32 4.51 -0.34 -5.76
N VAL A 33 3.49 -0.15 -6.58
CA VAL A 33 2.74 1.12 -6.64
C VAL A 33 1.99 1.37 -5.33
N THR A 34 1.33 0.35 -4.79
CA THR A 34 0.64 0.46 -3.49
C THR A 34 1.62 0.87 -2.38
N VAL A 35 2.76 0.21 -2.29
CA VAL A 35 3.79 0.51 -1.29
C VAL A 35 4.35 1.93 -1.48
N ALA A 36 4.58 2.34 -2.72
CA ALA A 36 5.05 3.70 -3.01
C ALA A 36 4.03 4.75 -2.57
N ASN A 37 2.75 4.51 -2.80
CA ASN A 37 1.67 5.42 -2.38
C ASN A 37 1.51 5.45 -0.85
N LEU A 38 1.68 4.32 -0.17
CA LEU A 38 1.71 4.27 1.29
C LEU A 38 2.90 5.05 1.86
N ARG A 39 4.04 4.95 1.22
CA ARG A 39 5.24 5.72 1.62
C ARG A 39 5.03 7.21 1.41
N ALA A 40 4.40 7.62 0.32
CA ALA A 40 4.04 9.01 0.07
C ALA A 40 3.05 9.53 1.14
N ALA A 41 2.03 8.75 1.46
CA ALA A 41 1.07 9.08 2.52
C ALA A 41 1.76 9.26 3.88
N TYR A 42 2.71 8.38 4.19
CA TYR A 42 3.51 8.51 5.41
C TYR A 42 4.33 9.79 5.42
N ALA A 43 4.97 10.14 4.31
CA ALA A 43 5.76 11.37 4.21
C ALA A 43 4.91 12.62 4.40
N GLU A 44 3.72 12.65 3.79
CA GLU A 44 2.76 13.75 3.98
C GLU A 44 2.29 13.83 5.43
N ALA A 45 1.92 12.70 6.01
CA ALA A 45 1.49 12.63 7.41
C ALA A 45 2.59 13.11 8.36
N ALA A 46 3.82 12.69 8.15
CA ALA A 46 4.95 13.09 8.97
C ALA A 46 5.24 14.58 8.85
N SER A 47 5.16 15.13 7.64
CA SER A 47 5.34 16.57 7.40
C SER A 47 4.30 17.38 8.17
N ASP A 48 3.04 17.03 8.03
CA ASP A 48 1.94 17.77 8.66
C ASP A 48 1.93 17.59 10.17
N PHE A 49 2.28 16.39 10.66
CA PHE A 49 2.46 16.15 12.09
C PHE A 49 3.53 17.07 12.70
N LEU A 50 4.67 17.17 12.03
CA LEU A 50 5.78 17.99 12.53
C LEU A 50 5.48 19.50 12.47
N THR A 51 4.75 19.93 11.45
CA THR A 51 4.41 21.34 11.29
C THR A 51 3.19 21.79 12.10
N SER A 52 2.33 20.87 12.50
CA SER A 52 1.12 21.17 13.27
C SER A 52 1.40 21.70 14.68
N ASN A 53 2.56 21.38 15.22
CA ASN A 53 2.99 21.81 16.56
C ASN A 53 1.94 21.53 17.66
N GLY A 54 1.27 20.38 17.55
CA GLY A 54 0.25 19.95 18.51
C GLY A 54 -1.14 20.52 18.28
N ALA A 55 -1.35 21.25 17.19
CA ALA A 55 -2.67 21.76 16.81
C ALA A 55 -3.34 20.85 15.80
N ALA A 56 -4.68 20.82 15.80
CA ALA A 56 -5.41 20.15 14.73
C ALA A 56 -5.24 20.92 13.41
N VAL A 57 -4.93 20.20 12.35
CA VAL A 57 -4.72 20.79 11.02
C VAL A 57 -5.47 19.96 9.99
N THR A 58 -6.03 20.62 8.99
CA THR A 58 -6.56 19.96 7.80
C THR A 58 -5.92 20.62 6.59
N ASP A 59 -5.15 19.84 5.85
CA ASP A 59 -4.49 20.29 4.63
C ASP A 59 -4.77 19.26 3.50
N GLY A 60 -5.68 19.62 2.61
CA GLY A 60 -6.05 18.75 1.51
C GLY A 60 -6.55 17.39 1.99
N ASP A 61 -5.81 16.35 1.65
CA ASP A 61 -6.15 14.97 1.99
C ASP A 61 -5.62 14.54 3.37
N VAL A 62 -4.90 15.42 4.07
CA VAL A 62 -4.29 15.10 5.36
C VAL A 62 -5.00 15.85 6.48
N GLN A 63 -5.34 15.11 7.53
CA GLN A 63 -5.95 15.66 8.74
C GLN A 63 -5.14 15.23 9.96
N VAL A 64 -4.64 16.20 10.70
CA VAL A 64 -3.97 15.98 11.98
C VAL A 64 -5.00 16.24 13.09
N ALA A 65 -5.27 15.24 13.90
CA ALA A 65 -6.20 15.37 15.02
C ALA A 65 -5.55 16.07 16.22
N THR A 66 -6.35 16.61 17.12
CA THR A 66 -5.85 17.06 18.42
C THR A 66 -5.29 15.89 19.19
N PRO A 67 -4.23 16.10 20.00
CA PRO A 67 -3.69 15.05 20.85
C PRO A 67 -4.75 14.42 21.76
N GLY A 68 -4.73 13.10 21.88
CA GLY A 68 -5.57 12.38 22.81
C GLY A 68 -5.12 12.58 24.26
N THR A 69 -5.87 12.01 25.18
CA THR A 69 -5.55 12.10 26.63
C THR A 69 -4.23 11.43 26.99
N ASP A 70 -3.81 10.44 26.18
CA ASP A 70 -2.53 9.75 26.31
C ASP A 70 -1.37 10.45 25.59
N GLY A 71 -1.63 11.58 24.95
CA GLY A 71 -0.65 12.33 24.17
C GLY A 71 -0.41 11.81 22.76
N SER A 72 -1.13 10.78 22.34
CA SER A 72 -1.02 10.28 20.96
C SER A 72 -1.75 11.20 19.98
N VAL A 73 -1.23 11.27 18.75
CA VAL A 73 -1.83 12.07 17.67
C VAL A 73 -2.12 11.15 16.50
N VAL A 74 -3.33 11.22 15.98
CA VAL A 74 -3.73 10.47 14.78
C VAL A 74 -3.70 11.39 13.58
N VAL A 75 -2.96 10.98 12.56
CA VAL A 75 -2.94 11.66 11.26
C VAL A 75 -3.65 10.79 10.24
N THR A 76 -4.69 11.31 9.64
CA THR A 76 -5.50 10.62 8.64
C THR A 76 -5.13 11.14 7.25
N VAL A 77 -4.80 10.23 6.33
CA VAL A 77 -4.50 10.56 4.94
C VAL A 77 -5.54 9.89 4.05
N SER A 78 -6.28 10.70 3.30
CA SER A 78 -7.29 10.26 2.34
C SER A 78 -6.69 10.09 0.94
N ASN A 79 -7.47 9.51 0.04
CA ASN A 79 -7.13 9.40 -1.38
C ASN A 79 -5.84 8.62 -1.68
N VAL A 80 -5.50 7.67 -0.84
CA VAL A 80 -4.35 6.79 -1.09
C VAL A 80 -4.77 5.70 -2.08
N VAL A 81 -4.14 5.71 -3.26
CA VAL A 81 -4.47 4.76 -4.34
C VAL A 81 -3.76 3.44 -4.10
N ILE A 82 -4.51 2.35 -4.14
CA ILE A 82 -3.99 0.98 -4.10
C ILE A 82 -4.25 0.29 -5.43
N LYS A 83 -3.34 -0.59 -5.86
CA LYS A 83 -3.39 -1.26 -7.16
C LYS A 83 -3.28 -2.79 -7.06
N GLY A 84 -2.72 -3.30 -5.98
CA GLY A 84 -2.54 -4.74 -5.79
C GLY A 84 -3.85 -5.50 -5.73
N THR A 85 -3.83 -6.77 -6.12
CA THR A 85 -4.99 -7.68 -6.03
C THR A 85 -4.78 -8.81 -5.04
N ASN A 86 -3.55 -8.95 -4.51
CA ASN A 86 -3.21 -9.99 -3.54
C ASN A 86 -3.63 -9.55 -2.13
N ALA A 87 -4.44 -10.39 -1.47
CA ALA A 87 -4.96 -10.11 -0.14
C ALA A 87 -4.10 -10.68 1.00
N THR A 88 -3.02 -11.37 0.68
CA THR A 88 -2.21 -12.08 1.68
C THR A 88 -0.87 -11.42 1.99
N ASP A 89 -0.36 -10.63 1.07
CA ASP A 89 0.89 -9.89 1.25
C ASP A 89 0.99 -8.77 0.21
N LEU A 90 2.09 -8.04 0.23
CA LEU A 90 2.43 -7.04 -0.79
C LEU A 90 3.73 -7.46 -1.50
N SER A 91 3.84 -8.74 -1.88
CA SER A 91 5.01 -9.32 -2.55
C SER A 91 6.31 -9.14 -1.75
N GLY A 92 6.21 -8.97 -0.42
CA GLY A 92 7.34 -8.75 0.47
C GLY A 92 7.94 -7.34 0.40
N ILE A 93 7.43 -6.47 -0.45
CA ILE A 93 7.97 -5.11 -0.65
C ILE A 93 7.64 -4.19 0.54
N ASP A 94 6.54 -4.48 1.24
CA ASP A 94 6.08 -3.73 2.41
C ASP A 94 7.06 -3.74 3.58
N LYS A 95 7.99 -4.69 3.60
CA LYS A 95 9.02 -4.77 4.64
C LYS A 95 10.01 -3.61 4.62
N GLU A 96 10.05 -2.88 3.53
CA GLU A 96 10.84 -1.65 3.41
C GLU A 96 10.12 -0.42 3.97
N LEU A 97 8.85 -0.56 4.36
CA LEU A 97 8.10 0.54 4.96
C LEU A 97 8.54 0.77 6.42
N PRO A 98 8.52 2.03 6.89
CA PRO A 98 8.86 2.35 8.29
C PRO A 98 7.75 2.02 9.29
N PHE A 99 6.70 1.34 8.86
CA PHE A 99 5.56 0.92 9.69
C PHE A 99 5.05 -0.44 9.21
N ASP A 100 4.33 -1.14 10.07
CA ASP A 100 3.82 -2.48 9.79
C ASP A 100 2.39 -2.42 9.23
N VAL A 101 2.19 -2.99 8.07
CA VAL A 101 0.89 -3.07 7.39
C VAL A 101 0.31 -4.49 7.36
N SER A 102 0.97 -5.44 7.99
CA SER A 102 0.63 -6.87 7.87
C SER A 102 -0.78 -7.20 8.33
N ALA A 103 -1.32 -6.48 9.30
CA ALA A 103 -2.69 -6.65 9.78
C ALA A 103 -3.76 -6.20 8.77
N TYR A 104 -3.36 -5.50 7.72
CA TYR A 104 -4.28 -4.86 6.76
C TYR A 104 -4.12 -5.33 5.32
N TYR A 105 -3.41 -6.43 5.07
CA TYR A 105 -3.24 -6.96 3.72
C TYR A 105 -4.57 -7.17 2.99
N ALA A 106 -5.58 -7.68 3.69
CA ALA A 106 -6.89 -7.92 3.11
C ALA A 106 -7.59 -6.63 2.64
N LYS A 107 -7.23 -5.49 3.22
CA LYS A 107 -7.78 -4.16 2.86
C LYS A 107 -6.92 -3.39 1.88
N LEU A 108 -5.67 -3.79 1.70
CA LEU A 108 -4.71 -3.12 0.81
C LEU A 108 -4.70 -3.76 -0.59
N ASN A 109 -5.85 -4.24 -1.04
CA ASN A 109 -6.00 -4.81 -2.37
C ASN A 109 -7.35 -4.43 -2.98
N VAL A 110 -7.39 -4.34 -4.30
CA VAL A 110 -8.61 -3.93 -5.04
C VAL A 110 -9.59 -5.07 -5.26
N SER A 111 -9.20 -6.31 -4.97
CA SER A 111 -10.07 -7.48 -5.08
C SER A 111 -10.87 -7.74 -3.81
N GLY A 112 -10.50 -7.13 -2.70
CA GLY A 112 -11.22 -7.23 -1.43
C GLY A 112 -12.43 -6.31 -1.37
N ALA A 113 -12.97 -6.17 -0.18
CA ALA A 113 -14.12 -5.28 0.06
C ALA A 113 -13.75 -3.80 0.01
N THR A 114 -12.48 -3.48 -0.11
CA THR A 114 -11.96 -2.12 -0.07
C THR A 114 -11.99 -1.50 -1.46
N THR A 115 -12.57 -0.33 -1.57
CA THR A 115 -12.53 0.46 -2.80
C THR A 115 -11.30 1.35 -2.80
N SER A 116 -10.66 1.49 -3.96
CA SER A 116 -9.59 2.46 -4.12
C SER A 116 -10.18 3.79 -4.62
N PRO A 117 -9.74 4.97 -4.13
CA PRO A 117 -8.70 5.18 -3.11
C PRO A 117 -9.17 4.85 -1.69
N VAL A 118 -8.22 4.64 -0.79
CA VAL A 118 -8.48 4.31 0.61
C VAL A 118 -8.01 5.43 1.53
N THR A 119 -8.50 5.40 2.77
CA THR A 119 -8.06 6.30 3.83
C THR A 119 -7.22 5.52 4.82
N VAL A 120 -6.04 6.02 5.13
CA VAL A 120 -5.11 5.40 6.08
C VAL A 120 -4.86 6.33 7.25
N LYS A 121 -4.47 5.76 8.39
CA LYS A 121 -4.21 6.50 9.62
C LYS A 121 -2.84 6.14 10.16
N PHE A 122 -2.12 7.15 10.61
CA PHE A 122 -0.85 6.99 11.32
C PHE A 122 -1.02 7.54 12.72
N THR A 123 -0.84 6.69 13.72
CA THR A 123 -0.93 7.08 15.13
C THR A 123 0.47 7.29 15.68
N TYR A 124 0.76 8.51 16.07
CA TYR A 124 2.03 8.90 16.68
C TYR A 124 1.86 8.89 18.20
N ALA A 125 2.37 7.83 18.86
CA ALA A 125 2.37 7.76 20.30
C ALA A 125 3.40 8.75 20.86
N LYS A 126 3.15 9.24 22.08
CA LYS A 126 3.93 10.30 22.70
C LYS A 126 5.46 10.06 22.72
N ASP A 127 5.87 8.83 22.97
CA ASP A 127 7.28 8.47 23.12
C ASP A 127 7.77 7.47 22.06
N ALA A 128 6.98 7.21 21.02
CA ALA A 128 7.35 6.27 19.97
C ALA A 128 8.17 6.96 18.87
N SER A 129 9.19 6.27 18.39
CA SER A 129 10.04 6.76 17.31
C SER A 129 9.38 6.65 15.93
N GLN A 130 8.37 5.80 15.81
CA GLN A 130 7.65 5.55 14.55
C GLN A 130 6.15 5.45 14.81
N PRO A 131 5.32 5.87 13.85
CA PRO A 131 3.87 5.74 13.99
C PRO A 131 3.39 4.30 13.81
N THR A 132 2.20 4.03 14.33
CA THR A 132 1.47 2.79 14.07
C THR A 132 0.51 3.02 12.91
N PHE A 133 0.52 2.12 11.94
CA PHE A 133 -0.39 2.18 10.79
C PHE A 133 -1.73 1.55 11.16
N SER A 134 -2.82 2.17 10.71
CA SER A 134 -4.16 1.58 10.77
C SER A 134 -5.01 2.06 9.60
N MET A 135 -6.10 1.34 9.34
CA MET A 135 -7.13 1.76 8.39
C MET A 135 -8.46 1.12 8.78
N ASP A 136 -9.52 1.79 8.42
CA ASP A 136 -10.87 1.34 8.74
C ASP A 136 -11.38 0.21 7.84
#